data_27fa57ddbb8c8e6ea502f2533704b4f6
#
_entry.id   27fa57ddbb8c8e6ea502f2533704b4f6
#
_cell.length_a   1.000
_cell.length_b   1.000
_cell.length_c   1.000
_cell.angle_alpha   90.00
_cell.angle_beta   90.00
_cell.angle_gamma   90.00
#
_symmetry.space_group_name_H-M   'P 1'
#
loop_
_entity.id
_entity.type
_entity.pdbx_description
1 polymer ?
#
loop_
_entity_poly.entity_id
_entity_poly.type
_entity_poly.pdbx_seq_one_letter_code
_entity_poly.pdbx_strand_id
1 'polypeptide(L)'
;MNILPSLNILVIGKDPEILKVVLRLLNDYKQADYHAVGSTNPDQARSLFADTDIDLVLITNGIDPTLDASLREEFLTRRPGVRILQHFGGGSGLLFGEIAEAMSTP
;
A
#
# COMPACT_ATOMS: atom_id res chain seq x y z
N MET A 1 12.78 9.69 23.57
CA MET A 1 12.93 9.72 22.09
C MET A 1 11.68 9.15 21.46
N ASN A 2 11.06 9.91 20.58
CA ASN A 2 9.86 9.42 19.89
C ASN A 2 10.27 8.67 18.65
N ILE A 3 9.90 7.39 18.61
CA ILE A 3 10.15 6.56 17.44
C ILE A 3 8.82 6.50 16.66
N LEU A 4 8.82 7.06 15.46
CA LEU A 4 7.66 7.01 14.61
C LEU A 4 7.50 5.60 14.01
N PRO A 5 6.24 5.11 13.85
CA PRO A 5 6.03 3.85 13.14
C PRO A 5 6.64 3.92 11.74
N SER A 6 7.43 2.93 11.41
CA SER A 6 8.09 2.86 10.10
C SER A 6 7.49 1.72 9.29
N LEU A 7 6.99 2.04 8.10
CA LEU A 7 6.39 1.06 7.20
C LEU A 7 6.86 1.26 5.78
N ASN A 8 7.15 0.17 5.11
CA ASN A 8 7.33 0.14 3.67
C ASN A 8 5.99 -0.22 3.03
N ILE A 9 5.46 0.67 2.21
CA ILE A 9 4.13 0.55 1.63
C ILE A 9 4.23 0.44 0.11
N LEU A 10 3.58 -0.56 -0.46
CA LEU A 10 3.45 -0.69 -1.91
C LEU A 10 2.04 -0.29 -2.29
N VAL A 11 1.90 0.72 -3.14
CA VAL A 11 0.61 1.19 -3.63
C VAL A 11 0.40 0.71 -5.06
N ILE A 12 -0.73 0.08 -5.30
CA ILE A 12 -1.10 -0.42 -6.62
C ILE A 12 -2.38 0.26 -7.05
N GLY A 13 -2.38 0.89 -8.22
CA GLY A 13 -3.55 1.57 -8.72
C GLY A 13 -3.59 1.53 -10.23
N LYS A 14 -4.76 1.82 -10.82
CA LYS A 14 -4.92 1.89 -12.26
C LYS A 14 -4.66 3.31 -12.78
N ASP A 15 -5.04 4.31 -12.01
CA ASP A 15 -4.94 5.71 -12.41
C ASP A 15 -3.62 6.31 -11.91
N PRO A 16 -2.71 6.71 -12.84
CA PRO A 16 -1.42 7.25 -12.42
C PRO A 16 -1.50 8.55 -11.63
N GLU A 17 -2.53 9.37 -11.87
CA GLU A 17 -2.71 10.63 -11.13
C GLU A 17 -3.11 10.36 -9.69
N ILE A 18 -4.03 9.42 -9.47
CA ILE A 18 -4.43 9.03 -8.11
C ILE A 18 -3.26 8.39 -7.39
N LEU A 19 -2.53 7.52 -8.08
CA LEU A 19 -1.34 6.89 -7.50
C LEU A 19 -0.34 7.93 -7.01
N LYS A 20 -0.07 8.94 -7.84
CA LYS A 20 0.87 10.01 -7.51
C LYS A 20 0.44 10.76 -6.26
N VAL A 21 -0.84 11.09 -6.15
CA VAL A 21 -1.38 11.80 -4.99
C VAL A 21 -1.25 10.95 -3.73
N VAL A 22 -1.61 9.67 -3.80
CA VAL A 22 -1.53 8.77 -2.65
C VAL A 22 -0.09 8.62 -2.18
N LEU A 23 0.85 8.43 -3.11
CA LEU A 23 2.27 8.32 -2.76
C LEU A 23 2.77 9.58 -2.06
N ARG A 24 2.37 10.75 -2.55
CA ARG A 24 2.76 12.01 -1.94
C ARG A 24 2.22 12.13 -0.52
N LEU A 25 0.93 11.83 -0.32
CA LEU A 25 0.31 11.90 0.99
C LEU A 25 1.02 10.98 1.99
N LEU A 26 1.35 9.77 1.58
CA LEU A 26 2.00 8.81 2.46
C LEU A 26 3.43 9.24 2.80
N ASN A 27 4.20 9.64 1.81
CA ASN A 27 5.60 10.00 2.03
C ASN A 27 5.77 11.33 2.76
N ASP A 28 4.78 12.23 2.69
CA ASP A 28 4.81 13.51 3.37
C ASP A 28 4.16 13.47 4.76
N TYR A 29 3.58 12.34 5.15
CA TYR A 29 2.90 12.22 6.43
C TYR A 29 3.88 12.38 7.60
N LYS A 30 3.55 13.31 8.52
CA LYS A 30 4.48 13.69 9.59
C LYS A 30 4.34 12.85 10.86
N GLN A 31 3.24 12.11 11.00
CA GLN A 31 2.97 11.33 12.21
C GLN A 31 3.46 9.89 12.13
N ALA A 32 4.12 9.53 11.04
CA ALA A 32 4.69 8.22 10.84
C ALA A 32 5.83 8.32 9.84
N ASP A 33 6.67 7.29 9.80
CA ASP A 33 7.78 7.20 8.86
C ASP A 33 7.40 6.22 7.75
N TYR A 34 6.58 6.67 6.81
CA TYR A 34 6.12 5.83 5.72
C TYR A 34 7.02 5.99 4.49
N HIS A 35 7.44 4.85 3.96
CA HIS A 35 8.19 4.77 2.71
C HIS A 35 7.31 4.10 1.68
N ALA A 36 6.65 4.90 0.86
CA ALA A 36 5.69 4.41 -0.11
C ALA A 36 6.25 4.45 -1.53
N VAL A 37 6.12 3.33 -2.20
CA VAL A 37 6.42 3.18 -3.62
C VAL A 37 5.19 2.60 -4.30
N GLY A 38 5.08 2.74 -5.60
CA GLY A 38 3.90 2.23 -6.26
C GLY A 38 4.03 2.13 -7.76
N SER A 39 3.03 1.49 -8.35
CA SER A 39 2.99 1.27 -9.79
C SER A 39 1.56 1.06 -10.27
N THR A 40 1.32 1.43 -11.54
CA THR A 40 0.10 1.06 -12.24
C THR A 40 0.30 -0.21 -13.06
N ASN A 41 1.52 -0.74 -13.09
CA ASN A 41 1.88 -1.94 -13.84
C ASN A 41 2.05 -3.11 -12.88
N PRO A 42 1.28 -4.21 -13.07
CA PRO A 42 1.36 -5.36 -12.15
C PRO A 42 2.75 -6.00 -12.07
N ASP A 43 3.46 -6.08 -13.18
CA ASP A 43 4.79 -6.68 -13.18
C ASP A 43 5.80 -5.82 -12.42
N GLN A 44 5.70 -4.51 -12.56
CA GLN A 44 6.53 -3.60 -11.79
C GLN A 44 6.18 -3.69 -10.30
N ALA A 45 4.90 -3.81 -9.97
CA ALA A 45 4.46 -3.97 -8.58
C ALA A 45 5.07 -5.23 -7.97
N ARG A 46 5.10 -6.32 -8.71
CA ARG A 46 5.73 -7.57 -8.25
C ARG A 46 7.23 -7.39 -8.01
N SER A 47 7.91 -6.66 -8.89
CA SER A 47 9.34 -6.37 -8.72
C SER A 47 9.59 -5.51 -7.48
N LEU A 48 8.79 -4.49 -7.26
CA LEU A 48 8.89 -3.64 -6.08
C LEU A 48 8.66 -4.44 -4.80
N PHE A 49 7.70 -5.34 -4.82
CA PHE A 49 7.41 -6.20 -3.68
C PHE A 49 8.60 -7.13 -3.37
N ALA A 50 9.23 -7.68 -4.41
CA ALA A 50 10.37 -8.57 -4.25
C ALA A 50 11.62 -7.84 -3.76
N ASP A 51 11.83 -6.61 -4.25
CA ASP A 51 13.05 -5.84 -4.00
C ASP A 51 13.02 -5.08 -2.67
N THR A 52 11.85 -4.87 -2.11
CA THR A 52 11.66 -4.11 -0.89
C THR A 52 10.90 -4.94 0.14
N ASP A 53 11.24 -4.76 1.39
CA ASP A 53 10.57 -5.45 2.51
C ASP A 53 9.22 -4.80 2.79
N ILE A 54 8.24 -5.06 1.95
CA ILE A 54 6.93 -4.42 2.02
C ILE A 54 6.15 -4.95 3.23
N ASP A 55 5.66 -4.03 4.05
CA ASP A 55 4.83 -4.33 5.23
C ASP A 55 3.34 -4.27 4.91
N LEU A 56 2.97 -3.39 4.00
CA LEU A 56 1.57 -3.13 3.66
C LEU A 56 1.44 -2.94 2.15
N VAL A 57 0.50 -3.63 1.54
CA VAL A 57 0.10 -3.39 0.15
C VAL A 57 -1.22 -2.65 0.17
N LEU A 58 -1.24 -1.47 -0.45
CA LEU A 58 -2.43 -0.64 -0.55
C LEU A 58 -2.95 -0.69 -1.98
N ILE A 59 -4.16 -1.22 -2.15
CA ILE A 59 -4.78 -1.34 -3.47
C ILE A 59 -5.83 -0.26 -3.59
N THR A 60 -5.69 0.59 -4.62
CA THR A 60 -6.66 1.65 -4.88
C THR A 60 -7.71 1.18 -5.89
N ASN A 61 -8.68 2.04 -6.16
CA ASN A 61 -9.77 1.71 -7.06
C ASN A 61 -9.31 1.48 -8.50
N GLY A 62 -10.09 0.72 -9.25
CA GLY A 62 -9.91 0.54 -10.68
C GLY A 62 -9.11 -0.69 -11.07
N ILE A 63 -8.64 -1.47 -10.12
CA ILE A 63 -7.94 -2.72 -10.42
C ILE A 63 -9.00 -3.79 -10.76
N ASP A 64 -8.77 -4.52 -11.85
CA ASP A 64 -9.62 -5.63 -12.25
C ASP A 64 -9.73 -6.64 -11.10
N PRO A 65 -10.95 -7.08 -10.74
CA PRO A 65 -11.13 -8.04 -9.63
C PRO A 65 -10.31 -9.32 -9.77
N THR A 66 -10.16 -9.83 -10.98
CA THR A 66 -9.35 -11.04 -11.21
C THR A 66 -7.87 -10.78 -10.93
N LEU A 67 -7.37 -9.65 -11.38
CA LEU A 67 -5.99 -9.25 -11.14
C LEU A 67 -5.77 -8.97 -9.64
N ASP A 68 -6.72 -8.30 -9.00
CA ASP A 68 -6.67 -8.02 -7.57
C ASP A 68 -6.53 -9.32 -6.78
N ALA A 69 -7.41 -10.29 -7.03
CA ALA A 69 -7.37 -11.58 -6.33
C ALA A 69 -6.04 -12.30 -6.57
N SER A 70 -5.55 -12.28 -7.81
CA SER A 70 -4.28 -12.91 -8.17
C SER A 70 -3.10 -12.28 -7.43
N LEU A 71 -3.06 -10.95 -7.37
CA LEU A 71 -1.98 -10.24 -6.69
C LEU A 71 -2.01 -10.48 -5.18
N ARG A 72 -3.20 -10.49 -4.58
CA ARG A 72 -3.35 -10.76 -3.15
C ARG A 72 -2.82 -12.16 -2.81
N GLU A 73 -3.22 -13.15 -3.59
CA GLU A 73 -2.76 -14.52 -3.39
C GLU A 73 -1.24 -14.62 -3.52
N GLU A 74 -0.68 -14.01 -4.54
CA GLU A 74 0.75 -14.05 -4.79
C GLU A 74 1.53 -13.39 -3.64
N PHE A 75 1.12 -12.20 -3.20
CA PHE A 75 1.82 -11.49 -2.14
C PHE A 75 1.73 -12.22 -0.81
N LEU A 76 0.56 -12.76 -0.48
CA LEU A 76 0.38 -13.51 0.77
C LEU A 76 1.18 -14.81 0.76
N THR A 77 1.32 -15.45 -0.41
CA THR A 77 2.13 -16.66 -0.54
C THR A 77 3.61 -16.34 -0.34
N ARG A 78 4.07 -15.23 -0.91
CA ARG A 78 5.48 -14.83 -0.80
C ARG A 78 5.83 -14.31 0.59
N ARG A 79 4.89 -13.63 1.25
CA ARG A 79 5.12 -13.05 2.58
C ARG A 79 3.84 -13.14 3.39
N PRO A 80 3.63 -14.24 4.13
CA PRO A 80 2.37 -14.46 4.86
C PRO A 80 2.02 -13.37 5.87
N GLY A 81 3.01 -12.62 6.35
CA GLY A 81 2.78 -11.54 7.32
C GLY A 81 2.41 -10.19 6.70
N VAL A 82 2.41 -10.07 5.36
CA VAL A 82 2.09 -8.80 4.73
C VAL A 82 0.62 -8.45 4.94
N ARG A 83 0.35 -7.18 5.18
CA ARG A 83 -1.03 -6.67 5.26
C ARG A 83 -1.45 -6.16 3.89
N ILE A 84 -2.69 -6.42 3.51
CA ILE A 84 -3.25 -5.93 2.24
C ILE A 84 -4.53 -5.17 2.54
N LEU A 85 -4.57 -3.92 2.09
CA LEU A 85 -5.66 -3.00 2.38
C LEU A 85 -6.25 -2.47 1.08
N GLN A 86 -7.58 -2.51 0.95
CA GLN A 86 -8.28 -1.88 -0.16
C GLN A 86 -8.69 -0.47 0.25
N HIS A 87 -8.27 0.53 -0.51
CA HIS A 87 -8.66 1.91 -0.29
C HIS A 87 -9.67 2.33 -1.35
N PHE A 88 -10.87 2.74 -0.92
CA PHE A 88 -11.97 3.05 -1.82
C PHE A 88 -12.09 4.54 -2.17
N GLY A 89 -11.12 5.34 -1.77
CA GLY A 89 -11.20 6.79 -1.95
C GLY A 89 -11.69 7.46 -0.69
N GLY A 90 -11.96 8.77 -0.80
CA GLY A 90 -12.29 9.58 0.37
C GLY A 90 -11.11 10.46 0.74
N GLY A 91 -11.20 11.17 1.85
CA GLY A 91 -10.16 12.10 2.26
C GLY A 91 -8.91 11.42 2.81
N SER A 92 -7.84 12.20 2.92
CA SER A 92 -6.57 11.69 3.45
C SER A 92 -6.70 11.19 4.90
N GLY A 93 -7.64 11.75 5.67
CA GLY A 93 -7.87 11.29 7.03
C GLY A 93 -8.36 9.85 7.09
N LEU A 94 -9.19 9.45 6.12
CA LEU A 94 -9.64 8.07 6.02
C LEU A 94 -8.49 7.13 5.68
N LEU A 95 -7.62 7.54 4.76
CA LEU A 95 -6.48 6.74 4.36
C LEU A 95 -5.58 6.40 5.55
N PHE A 96 -5.20 7.41 6.32
CA PHE A 96 -4.30 7.20 7.46
C PHE A 96 -4.96 6.38 8.57
N GLY A 97 -6.26 6.58 8.80
CA GLY A 97 -7.01 5.78 9.76
C GLY A 97 -7.11 4.31 9.34
N GLU A 98 -7.35 4.07 8.07
CA GLU A 98 -7.41 2.71 7.53
C GLU A 98 -6.07 1.98 7.69
N ILE A 99 -4.96 2.68 7.42
CA ILE A 99 -3.62 2.11 7.58
C ILE A 99 -3.35 1.76 9.04
N ALA A 100 -3.65 2.69 9.94
CA ALA A 100 -3.44 2.46 11.37
C ALA A 100 -4.24 1.25 11.86
N GLU A 101 -5.48 1.12 11.43
CA GLU A 101 -6.33 -0.01 11.80
C GLU A 101 -5.79 -1.31 11.22
N ALA A 102 -5.39 -1.32 9.96
CA ALA A 102 -4.87 -2.52 9.31
C ALA A 102 -3.60 -3.03 10.00
N MET A 103 -2.74 -2.12 10.44
CA MET A 103 -1.48 -2.50 11.08
C MET A 103 -1.63 -2.85 12.56
N SER A 104 -2.72 -2.46 13.20
CA SER A 104 -2.97 -2.78 14.61
C SER A 104 -3.69 -4.10 14.80
N THR A 105 -4.26 -4.68 13.75
CA THR A 105 -4.96 -5.95 13.80
C THR A 105 -3.94 -7.10 13.71
N PRO A 106 -4.01 -8.08 14.63
CA PRO A 106 -3.10 -9.23 14.59
C PRO A 106 -3.27 -10.08 13.35
#